data_508acd1c316c0289b6d2164ee5538418
#
_entry.id   508acd1c316c0289b6d2164ee5538418
#
_cell.length_a   1.000
_cell.length_b   1.000
_cell.length_c   1.000
_cell.angle_alpha   90.00
_cell.angle_beta   90.00
_cell.angle_gamma   90.00
#
_symmetry.space_group_name_H-M   'P 1'
#
loop_
_entity.id
_entity.type
_entity.pdbx_description
1 polymer ?
#
loop_
_entity_poly.entity_id
_entity_poly.type
_entity_poly.pdbx_seq_one_letter_code
_entity_poly.pdbx_strand_id
1 'polypeptide(L)'
;MATLDIPVLLSASWNVNMASKIRQFTGKSWAVALGATLVIYLISGWGIGAFTDDPRPWVDAISFAISLTAGVICFLRFNNQYVWWIASGLAQMVLWFISFRQGSATLAMFINSSVYLINDVLAFTISPWYNQKERARLVKQETAYAASLNESTN
;
A
#
# COMPACT_ATOMS: atom_id res chain seq x y z
N MET A 1 -5.67 3.23 -8.53
CA MET A 1 -5.77 2.13 -7.54
C MET A 1 -6.78 1.06 -7.91
N ALA A 2 -7.91 1.40 -8.53
CA ALA A 2 -8.96 0.43 -8.94
C ALA A 2 -8.47 -0.76 -9.77
N THR A 3 -7.40 -0.62 -10.55
CA THR A 3 -6.85 -1.70 -11.39
C THR A 3 -6.17 -2.84 -10.62
N LEU A 4 -5.72 -2.59 -9.38
CA LEU A 4 -5.15 -3.62 -8.49
C LEU A 4 -6.22 -4.28 -7.61
N ASP A 5 -7.33 -3.59 -7.37
CA ASP A 5 -8.42 -4.10 -6.56
C ASP A 5 -9.19 -5.23 -7.27
N ILE A 6 -9.34 -5.14 -8.61
CA ILE A 6 -10.05 -6.16 -9.41
C ILE A 6 -9.36 -7.53 -9.33
N PRO A 7 -8.04 -7.68 -9.57
CA PRO A 7 -7.37 -8.97 -9.41
C PRO A 7 -7.46 -9.52 -7.98
N VAL A 8 -7.44 -8.64 -6.96
CA VAL A 8 -7.59 -9.01 -5.56
C VAL A 8 -8.98 -9.60 -5.29
N LEU A 9 -10.02 -8.93 -5.75
CA LEU A 9 -11.41 -9.38 -5.59
C LEU A 9 -11.69 -10.70 -6.33
N LEU A 10 -11.07 -10.92 -7.49
CA LEU A 10 -11.23 -12.14 -8.28
C LEU A 10 -10.36 -13.31 -7.81
N SER A 11 -9.36 -13.04 -6.97
CA SER A 11 -8.47 -14.08 -6.47
C SER A 11 -9.11 -14.88 -5.34
N ALA A 12 -9.40 -16.14 -5.59
CA ALA A 12 -9.90 -17.07 -4.57
C ALA A 12 -8.98 -17.16 -3.33
N SER A 13 -7.67 -16.92 -3.52
CA SER A 13 -6.69 -16.93 -2.44
C SER A 13 -6.82 -15.74 -1.47
N TRP A 14 -7.48 -14.65 -1.89
CA TRP A 14 -7.80 -13.51 -1.01
C TRP A 14 -9.09 -13.71 -0.22
N ASN A 15 -10.02 -14.50 -0.77
CA ASN A 15 -11.32 -14.73 -0.16
C ASN A 15 -11.31 -15.87 0.87
N VAL A 16 -10.27 -16.72 0.86
CA VAL A 16 -10.14 -17.85 1.76
C VAL A 16 -8.90 -17.67 2.64
N ASN A 17 -9.09 -17.58 3.98
CA ASN A 17 -8.03 -17.53 4.99
C ASN A 17 -7.07 -16.32 4.87
N MET A 18 -7.59 -15.10 4.90
CA MET A 18 -6.80 -13.87 4.83
C MET A 18 -5.71 -13.77 5.90
N ALA A 19 -5.99 -14.20 7.14
CA ALA A 19 -5.07 -14.03 8.27
C ALA A 19 -3.87 -14.99 8.23
N SER A 20 -4.01 -16.17 7.60
CA SER A 20 -2.99 -17.24 7.64
C SER A 20 -1.87 -17.08 6.60
N LYS A 21 -2.06 -16.28 5.54
CA LYS A 21 -1.12 -16.18 4.40
C LYS A 21 -0.29 -14.89 4.35
N ILE A 22 -0.12 -14.21 5.46
CA ILE A 22 0.70 -12.99 5.52
C ILE A 22 2.17 -13.37 5.38
N ARG A 23 2.85 -12.78 4.40
CA ARG A 23 4.29 -12.97 4.18
C ARG A 23 5.10 -12.04 5.07
N GLN A 24 6.15 -12.59 5.67
CA GLN A 24 7.10 -11.79 6.43
C GLN A 24 8.03 -11.02 5.48
N PHE A 25 8.26 -9.76 5.79
CA PHE A 25 9.18 -8.92 5.02
C PHE A 25 10.60 -9.15 5.53
N THR A 26 11.43 -9.78 4.71
CA THR A 26 12.83 -10.09 5.04
C THR A 26 13.77 -8.99 4.54
N GLY A 27 15.04 -9.00 5.00
CA GLY A 27 16.05 -8.05 4.50
C GLY A 27 16.24 -8.10 2.98
N LYS A 28 16.13 -9.29 2.36
CA LYS A 28 16.16 -9.44 0.89
C LYS A 28 14.95 -8.77 0.23
N SER A 29 13.77 -8.89 0.85
CA SER A 29 12.55 -8.23 0.34
C SER A 29 12.66 -6.70 0.39
N TRP A 30 13.31 -6.15 1.42
CA TRP A 30 13.61 -4.72 1.49
C TRP A 30 14.52 -4.27 0.35
N ALA A 31 15.61 -4.99 0.09
CA ALA A 31 16.53 -4.67 -1.00
C ALA A 31 15.83 -4.71 -2.37
N VAL A 32 15.00 -5.73 -2.61
CA VAL A 32 14.23 -5.86 -3.85
C VAL A 32 13.20 -4.74 -3.99
N ALA A 33 12.46 -4.42 -2.92
CA ALA A 33 11.45 -3.37 -2.96
C ALA A 33 12.07 -1.99 -3.21
N LEU A 34 13.17 -1.66 -2.52
CA LEU A 34 13.90 -0.40 -2.72
C LEU A 34 14.51 -0.32 -4.12
N GLY A 35 15.10 -1.43 -4.59
CA GLY A 35 15.65 -1.50 -5.95
C GLY A 35 14.58 -1.33 -7.03
N ALA A 36 13.43 -1.99 -6.87
CA ALA A 36 12.29 -1.83 -7.77
C ALA A 36 11.76 -0.39 -7.75
N THR A 37 11.60 0.21 -6.57
CA THR A 37 11.19 1.61 -6.43
C THR A 37 12.14 2.56 -7.15
N LEU A 38 13.45 2.34 -7.01
CA LEU A 38 14.47 3.16 -7.70
C LEU A 38 14.35 3.02 -9.22
N VAL A 39 14.20 1.81 -9.73
CA VAL A 39 14.04 1.57 -11.18
C VAL A 39 12.78 2.23 -11.70
N ILE A 40 11.65 2.07 -11.02
CA ILE A 40 10.38 2.71 -11.37
C ILE A 40 10.53 4.24 -11.33
N TYR A 41 11.18 4.78 -10.32
CA TYR A 41 11.46 6.21 -10.19
C TYR A 41 12.23 6.76 -11.38
N LEU A 42 13.32 6.10 -11.78
CA LEU A 42 14.15 6.54 -12.90
C LEU A 42 13.40 6.47 -14.23
N ILE A 43 12.67 5.36 -14.47
CA ILE A 43 11.89 5.19 -15.70
C ILE A 43 10.76 6.22 -15.77
N SER A 44 9.99 6.39 -14.70
CA SER A 44 8.87 7.33 -14.67
C SER A 44 9.34 8.79 -14.71
N GLY A 45 10.43 9.14 -14.02
CA GLY A 45 10.99 10.50 -14.05
C GLY A 45 11.47 10.89 -15.45
N TRP A 46 12.16 9.97 -16.12
CA TRP A 46 12.56 10.17 -17.51
C TRP A 46 11.35 10.24 -18.45
N GLY A 47 10.37 9.33 -18.28
CA GLY A 47 9.14 9.31 -19.10
C GLY A 47 8.32 10.56 -18.91
N ILE A 48 8.04 10.99 -17.67
CA ILE A 48 7.28 12.21 -17.39
C ILE A 48 8.01 13.41 -18.01
N GLY A 49 9.33 13.54 -17.79
CA GLY A 49 10.12 14.65 -18.34
C GLY A 49 10.24 14.68 -19.87
N ALA A 50 10.15 13.51 -20.53
CA ALA A 50 10.25 13.41 -21.97
C ALA A 50 8.91 13.59 -22.70
N PHE A 51 7.79 13.23 -22.08
CA PHE A 51 6.48 13.19 -22.73
C PHE A 51 5.46 14.18 -22.17
N THR A 52 5.79 14.91 -21.11
CA THR A 52 4.91 15.91 -20.50
C THR A 52 5.63 17.21 -20.22
N ASP A 53 4.89 18.33 -20.22
CA ASP A 53 5.40 19.65 -19.85
C ASP A 53 5.38 19.87 -18.32
N ASP A 54 5.56 18.80 -17.56
CA ASP A 54 5.57 18.89 -16.10
C ASP A 54 6.82 19.64 -15.62
N PRO A 55 6.67 20.72 -14.85
CA PRO A 55 7.81 21.50 -14.33
C PRO A 55 8.66 20.71 -13.31
N ARG A 56 8.17 19.57 -12.81
CA ARG A 56 8.85 18.78 -11.76
C ARG A 56 8.70 17.27 -11.93
N PRO A 57 9.11 16.72 -13.06
CA PRO A 57 8.89 15.31 -13.38
C PRO A 57 9.49 14.35 -12.33
N TRP A 58 10.59 14.72 -11.70
CA TRP A 58 11.24 13.90 -10.69
C TRP A 58 10.50 13.86 -9.35
N VAL A 59 9.80 14.94 -8.97
CA VAL A 59 9.00 14.98 -7.75
C VAL A 59 7.73 14.14 -7.91
N ASP A 60 7.10 14.20 -9.05
CA ASP A 60 5.92 13.38 -9.36
C ASP A 60 6.31 11.91 -9.52
N ALA A 61 7.44 11.63 -10.14
CA ALA A 61 7.97 10.29 -10.29
C ALA A 61 8.26 9.58 -8.96
N ILE A 62 8.77 10.29 -7.94
CA ILE A 62 9.04 9.67 -6.63
C ILE A 62 7.74 9.27 -5.93
N SER A 63 6.71 10.13 -5.98
CA SER A 63 5.39 9.83 -5.43
C SER A 63 4.74 8.65 -6.14
N PHE A 64 4.84 8.60 -7.46
CA PHE A 64 4.35 7.49 -8.28
C PHE A 64 5.07 6.18 -7.96
N ALA A 65 6.41 6.20 -7.91
CA ALA A 65 7.22 5.00 -7.67
C ALA A 65 6.94 4.38 -6.30
N ILE A 66 6.84 5.20 -5.25
CA ILE A 66 6.53 4.72 -3.89
C ILE A 66 5.11 4.15 -3.85
N SER A 67 4.12 4.84 -4.45
CA SER A 67 2.73 4.40 -4.48
C SER A 67 2.55 3.08 -5.24
N LEU A 68 3.23 2.93 -6.38
CA LEU A 68 3.19 1.69 -7.16
C LEU A 68 3.82 0.53 -6.39
N THR A 69 4.97 0.76 -5.76
CA THR A 69 5.62 -0.25 -4.92
C THR A 69 4.75 -0.64 -3.72
N ALA A 70 4.11 0.34 -3.05
CA ALA A 70 3.18 0.07 -1.96
C ALA A 70 2.01 -0.82 -2.42
N GLY A 71 1.45 -0.54 -3.60
CA GLY A 71 0.39 -1.35 -4.21
C GLY A 71 0.82 -2.80 -4.49
N VAL A 72 2.01 -3.00 -5.04
CA VAL A 72 2.57 -4.33 -5.29
C VAL A 72 2.81 -5.09 -3.98
N ILE A 73 3.38 -4.45 -2.97
CA ILE A 73 3.62 -5.04 -1.64
C ILE A 73 2.31 -5.44 -0.98
N CYS A 74 1.27 -4.61 -1.11
CA CYS A 74 -0.08 -4.90 -0.65
C CYS A 74 -0.66 -6.12 -1.38
N PHE A 75 -0.57 -6.16 -2.70
CA PHE A 75 -1.04 -7.29 -3.52
C PHE A 75 -0.36 -8.61 -3.14
N LEU A 76 0.94 -8.57 -2.86
CA LEU A 76 1.74 -9.72 -2.44
C LEU A 76 1.54 -10.13 -0.97
N ARG A 77 0.71 -9.40 -0.21
CA ARG A 77 0.36 -9.66 1.20
C ARG A 77 1.55 -9.63 2.16
N PHE A 78 2.44 -8.69 1.97
CA PHE A 78 3.50 -8.49 2.94
C PHE A 78 3.02 -7.74 4.19
N ASN A 79 3.54 -8.10 5.36
CA ASN A 79 3.17 -7.48 6.63
C ASN A 79 3.51 -5.97 6.69
N ASN A 80 4.53 -5.51 5.97
CA ASN A 80 5.00 -4.12 5.99
C ASN A 80 4.30 -3.19 4.98
N GLN A 81 3.18 -3.60 4.39
CA GLN A 81 2.46 -2.80 3.41
C GLN A 81 2.10 -1.40 3.91
N TYR A 82 1.70 -1.25 5.17
CA TYR A 82 1.31 0.04 5.74
C TYR A 82 2.47 1.03 5.87
N VAL A 83 3.70 0.54 6.10
CA VAL A 83 4.89 1.40 6.11
C VAL A 83 5.07 2.07 4.74
N TRP A 84 4.87 1.30 3.66
CA TRP A 84 4.95 1.81 2.31
C TRP A 84 3.80 2.75 1.96
N TRP A 85 2.58 2.48 2.45
CA TRP A 85 1.44 3.38 2.27
C TRP A 85 1.65 4.70 3.01
N ILE A 86 2.16 4.68 4.25
CA ILE A 86 2.51 5.88 5.01
C ILE A 86 3.61 6.66 4.29
N ALA A 87 4.65 5.99 3.79
CA ALA A 87 5.71 6.65 3.02
C ALA A 87 5.16 7.29 1.74
N SER A 88 4.25 6.62 1.02
CA SER A 88 3.55 7.15 -0.15
C SER A 88 2.70 8.38 0.21
N GLY A 89 1.94 8.30 1.30
CA GLY A 89 1.10 9.41 1.78
C GLY A 89 1.92 10.63 2.15
N LEU A 90 3.07 10.44 2.82
CA LEU A 90 4.01 11.53 3.13
C LEU A 90 4.59 12.15 1.86
N ALA A 91 5.03 11.34 0.90
CA ALA A 91 5.54 11.84 -0.38
C ALA A 91 4.50 12.67 -1.14
N GLN A 92 3.26 12.20 -1.20
CA GLN A 92 2.15 12.93 -1.81
C GLN A 92 1.80 14.22 -1.06
N MET A 93 1.80 14.20 0.27
CA MET A 93 1.54 15.39 1.08
C MET A 93 2.60 16.47 0.83
N VAL A 94 3.88 16.11 0.76
CA VAL A 94 4.97 17.03 0.41
C VAL A 94 4.80 17.57 -1.01
N LEU A 95 4.49 16.71 -1.99
CA LEU A 95 4.23 17.10 -3.37
C LEU A 95 3.12 18.15 -3.46
N TRP A 96 1.97 17.89 -2.85
CA TRP A 96 0.82 18.80 -2.91
C TRP A 96 1.04 20.08 -2.11
N PHE A 97 1.81 20.01 -1.01
CA PHE A 97 2.22 21.22 -0.28
C PHE A 97 3.10 22.14 -1.13
N ILE A 98 4.10 21.58 -1.81
CA ILE A 98 4.98 22.35 -2.71
C ILE A 98 4.15 22.93 -3.86
N SER A 99 3.27 22.14 -4.47
CA SER A 99 2.42 22.56 -5.58
C SER A 99 1.42 23.64 -5.18
N PHE A 100 0.86 23.55 -3.98
CA PHE A 100 0.00 24.60 -3.41
C PHE A 100 0.75 25.91 -3.19
N ARG A 101 1.96 25.84 -2.60
CA ARG A 101 2.81 27.03 -2.40
C ARG A 101 3.16 27.77 -3.69
N GLN A 102 3.20 27.07 -4.80
CA GLN A 102 3.50 27.61 -6.13
C GLN A 102 2.24 28.02 -6.92
N GLY A 103 1.06 27.87 -6.33
CA GLY A 103 -0.21 28.21 -6.96
C GLY A 103 -0.64 27.25 -8.07
N SER A 104 0.02 26.11 -8.24
CA SER A 104 -0.29 25.11 -9.26
C SER A 104 -1.27 24.02 -8.81
N ALA A 105 -1.61 23.98 -7.51
CA ALA A 105 -2.58 23.03 -6.96
C ALA A 105 -3.56 23.70 -6.01
N THR A 106 -4.75 23.11 -5.87
CA THR A 106 -5.76 23.57 -4.93
C THR A 106 -5.50 23.06 -3.52
N LEU A 107 -5.93 23.83 -2.50
CA LEU A 107 -5.89 23.39 -1.11
C LEU A 107 -6.61 22.04 -0.89
N ALA A 108 -7.64 21.77 -1.68
CA ALA A 108 -8.39 20.52 -1.62
C ALA A 108 -7.50 19.27 -1.87
N MET A 109 -6.53 19.35 -2.76
CA MET A 109 -5.57 18.25 -3.02
C MET A 109 -4.69 17.96 -1.81
N PHE A 110 -4.21 19.00 -1.14
CA PHE A 110 -3.43 18.87 0.08
C PHE A 110 -4.25 18.27 1.23
N ILE A 111 -5.49 18.76 1.43
CA ILE A 111 -6.41 18.22 2.45
C ILE A 111 -6.71 16.75 2.17
N ASN A 112 -7.03 16.39 0.93
CA ASN A 112 -7.31 15.02 0.52
C ASN A 112 -6.13 14.08 0.83
N SER A 113 -4.90 14.47 0.49
CA SER A 113 -3.70 13.68 0.80
C SER A 113 -3.47 13.54 2.30
N SER A 114 -3.77 14.59 3.08
CA SER A 114 -3.68 14.55 4.54
C SER A 114 -4.68 13.56 5.15
N VAL A 115 -5.92 13.53 4.65
CA VAL A 115 -6.94 12.57 5.09
C VAL A 115 -6.53 11.13 4.78
N TYR A 116 -5.99 10.86 3.59
CA TYR A 116 -5.46 9.52 3.25
C TYR A 116 -4.32 9.11 4.16
N LEU A 117 -3.36 10.01 4.44
CA LEU A 117 -2.27 9.72 5.35
C LEU A 117 -2.76 9.40 6.76
N ILE A 118 -3.73 10.16 7.28
CA ILE A 118 -4.35 9.87 8.59
C ILE A 118 -5.02 8.48 8.56
N ASN A 119 -5.76 8.17 7.50
CA ASN A 119 -6.38 6.86 7.33
C ASN A 119 -5.35 5.72 7.33
N ASP A 120 -4.22 5.89 6.64
CA ASP A 120 -3.14 4.90 6.59
C ASP A 120 -2.48 4.70 7.96
N VAL A 121 -2.27 5.78 8.73
CA VAL A 121 -1.75 5.72 10.10
C VAL A 121 -2.74 5.01 11.03
N LEU A 122 -4.03 5.33 10.94
CA LEU A 122 -5.07 4.64 11.70
C LEU A 122 -5.15 3.16 11.33
N ALA A 123 -5.13 2.84 10.05
CA ALA A 123 -5.12 1.47 9.57
C ALA A 123 -3.89 0.69 10.07
N PHE A 124 -2.72 1.33 10.11
CA PHE A 124 -1.51 0.76 10.66
C PHE A 124 -1.66 0.40 12.14
N THR A 125 -2.25 1.29 12.95
CA THR A 125 -2.39 1.09 14.40
C THR A 125 -3.46 0.06 14.76
N ILE A 126 -4.54 -0.02 13.98
CA ILE A 126 -5.71 -0.87 14.29
C ILE A 126 -5.61 -2.22 13.57
N SER A 127 -4.86 -2.30 12.47
CA SER A 127 -4.84 -3.47 11.61
C SER A 127 -4.34 -4.75 12.31
N PRO A 128 -5.05 -5.88 12.15
CA PRO A 128 -4.60 -7.18 12.62
C PRO A 128 -3.28 -7.65 11.97
N TRP A 129 -2.85 -7.00 10.87
CA TRP A 129 -1.58 -7.28 10.21
C TRP A 129 -0.37 -6.94 11.10
N TYR A 130 -0.50 -5.91 11.95
CA TYR A 130 0.52 -5.48 12.90
C TYR A 130 0.21 -5.89 14.34
N ASN A 131 -1.06 -5.94 14.69
CA ASN A 131 -1.47 -6.33 16.03
C ASN A 131 -1.48 -7.86 16.15
N GLN A 132 -0.42 -8.41 16.74
CA GLN A 132 -0.28 -9.86 16.94
C GLN A 132 -1.42 -10.48 17.76
N LYS A 133 -2.00 -9.72 18.71
CA LYS A 133 -3.12 -10.20 19.53
C LYS A 133 -4.40 -10.34 18.68
N GLU A 134 -4.71 -9.37 17.86
CA GLU A 134 -5.87 -9.44 16.95
C GLU A 134 -5.69 -10.53 15.87
N ARG A 135 -4.47 -10.67 15.36
CA ARG A 135 -4.15 -11.75 14.42
C ARG A 135 -4.36 -13.13 15.05
N ALA A 136 -3.87 -13.34 16.27
CA ALA A 136 -4.05 -14.61 17.00
C ALA A 136 -5.53 -14.89 17.27
N ARG A 137 -6.32 -13.84 17.57
CA ARG A 137 -7.76 -13.94 17.79
C ARG A 137 -8.51 -14.36 16.51
N LEU A 138 -8.19 -13.73 15.36
CA LEU A 138 -8.79 -14.08 14.08
C LEU A 138 -8.43 -15.50 13.65
N VAL A 139 -7.18 -15.92 13.78
CA VAL A 139 -6.76 -17.30 13.47
C VAL A 139 -7.53 -18.32 14.34
N LYS A 140 -7.72 -18.00 15.63
CA LYS A 140 -8.49 -18.87 16.54
C LYS A 140 -9.96 -18.95 16.14
N GLN A 141 -10.57 -17.85 15.70
CA GLN A 141 -11.94 -17.86 15.19
C GLN A 141 -12.09 -18.66 13.90
N GLU A 142 -11.15 -18.51 12.95
CA GLU A 142 -11.15 -19.28 11.71
C GLU A 142 -11.01 -20.78 11.94
N THR A 143 -10.12 -21.18 12.87
CA THR A 143 -9.96 -22.61 13.21
C THR A 143 -11.18 -23.19 13.90
N ALA A 144 -11.82 -22.42 14.79
CA ALA A 144 -13.07 -22.83 15.44
C ALA A 144 -14.22 -22.98 14.43
N TYR A 145 -14.33 -22.05 13.49
CA TYR A 145 -15.34 -22.12 12.42
C TYR A 145 -15.12 -23.32 11.49
N ALA A 146 -13.87 -23.58 11.09
CA ALA A 146 -13.53 -24.74 10.27
C ALA A 146 -13.83 -26.07 10.97
N ALA A 147 -13.60 -26.16 12.30
CA ALA A 147 -13.96 -27.32 13.11
C ALA A 147 -15.48 -27.56 13.14
N SER A 148 -16.27 -26.48 13.35
CA SER A 148 -17.74 -26.59 13.37
C SER A 148 -18.35 -27.04 12.03
N LEU A 149 -17.74 -26.66 10.92
CA LEU A 149 -18.18 -27.12 9.60
C LEU A 149 -17.90 -28.61 9.39
N ASN A 150 -16.77 -29.12 9.87
CA ASN A 150 -16.46 -30.57 9.80
C ASN A 150 -17.37 -31.44 10.67
N GLU A 151 -17.81 -30.91 11.83
CA GLU A 151 -18.78 -31.59 12.70
C GLU A 151 -20.20 -31.65 12.10
N SER A 152 -20.56 -30.63 11.30
CA SER A 152 -21.89 -30.59 10.66
C SER A 152 -22.03 -31.44 9.40
N THR A 153 -20.91 -31.93 8.85
CA THR A 153 -20.85 -32.75 7.62
C THR A 153 -20.67 -34.24 7.90
N ASN A 154 -20.46 -34.64 9.16
CA ASN A 154 -20.45 -36.01 9.63
C ASN A 154 -21.75 -36.39 10.36
#